data_34baa1d243880e7f0be7501f8484570e
#
_entry.id   34baa1d243880e7f0be7501f8484570e
#
_cell.length_a   1.000
_cell.length_b   1.000
_cell.length_c   1.000
_cell.angle_alpha   90.00
_cell.angle_beta   90.00
_cell.angle_gamma   90.00
#
_symmetry.space_group_name_H-M   'P 1'
#
loop_
_entity.id
_entity.type
_entity.pdbx_description
1 polymer ?
#
loop_
_entity_poly.entity_id
_entity_poly.type
_entity_poly.pdbx_seq_one_letter_code
_entity_poly.pdbx_strand_id
1 'polypeptide(L)'
;PEKIRYGFNSDSFKELFNIDPVSRLGVPPYTQAGVLSSIASIQGYLIVNHGDGSAPMYLDGRNGSKIGDVNVGGLSVGAITNDEAGNLLLCNRLETSGTFEIYRTSSVTEAPTLFYSYNSEISLPLGGKIKVIGNIDADACIVVNYEGVDGITSASQVLNIYVKGGQVADAQVVDFSAAGISWG
;
A
#
# COMPACT_ATOMS: atom_id res chain seq x y z
N PRO A 1 -10.21 -21.66 -31.04
CA PRO A 1 -10.62 -21.33 -29.66
C PRO A 1 -10.75 -19.84 -29.55
N GLU A 2 -12.00 -19.36 -29.34
CA GLU A 2 -12.28 -17.96 -29.13
C GLU A 2 -11.56 -17.52 -27.85
N LYS A 3 -10.73 -16.49 -27.97
CA LYS A 3 -10.21 -15.80 -26.79
C LYS A 3 -11.37 -15.15 -26.06
N ILE A 4 -11.70 -15.62 -24.86
CA ILE A 4 -12.63 -14.94 -23.98
C ILE A 4 -12.04 -13.55 -23.68
N ARG A 5 -12.58 -12.54 -24.32
CA ARG A 5 -12.28 -11.16 -24.00
C ARG A 5 -13.14 -10.79 -22.82
N TYR A 6 -12.55 -10.76 -21.62
CA TYR A 6 -13.21 -10.20 -20.46
C TYR A 6 -13.50 -8.72 -20.72
N GLY A 7 -14.74 -8.43 -21.05
CA GLY A 7 -15.55 -7.25 -20.85
C GLY A 7 -14.99 -5.83 -21.02
N PHE A 8 -13.74 -5.66 -21.38
CA PHE A 8 -13.15 -4.36 -21.61
C PHE A 8 -13.00 -4.12 -23.12
N ASN A 9 -13.76 -3.18 -23.63
CA ASN A 9 -13.55 -2.66 -24.95
C ASN A 9 -12.21 -1.89 -24.95
N SER A 10 -11.32 -2.15 -25.89
CA SER A 10 -10.02 -1.48 -26.02
C SER A 10 -10.15 0.06 -26.10
N ASP A 11 -11.32 0.53 -26.51
CA ASP A 11 -11.63 1.97 -26.60
C ASP A 11 -11.98 2.60 -25.24
N SER A 12 -12.13 1.79 -24.18
CA SER A 12 -12.47 2.26 -22.82
C SER A 12 -11.24 2.71 -22.01
N PHE A 13 -10.04 2.38 -22.47
CA PHE A 13 -8.80 2.75 -21.80
C PHE A 13 -7.94 3.61 -22.72
N LYS A 14 -7.53 4.76 -22.21
CA LYS A 14 -6.55 5.62 -22.84
C LYS A 14 -5.30 5.65 -21.94
N GLU A 15 -4.16 5.29 -22.49
CA GLU A 15 -2.88 5.56 -21.84
C GLU A 15 -2.72 7.07 -21.73
N LEU A 16 -2.58 7.58 -20.51
CA LEU A 16 -2.37 9.00 -20.24
C LEU A 16 -0.88 9.34 -20.27
N PHE A 17 -0.07 8.46 -19.72
CA PHE A 17 1.40 8.57 -19.74
C PHE A 17 2.00 7.19 -19.45
N ASN A 18 3.26 7.02 -19.86
CA ASN A 18 4.06 5.84 -19.57
C ASN A 18 5.42 6.30 -19.03
N ILE A 19 5.82 5.76 -17.89
CA ILE A 19 7.15 5.93 -17.32
C ILE A 19 7.89 4.62 -17.52
N ASP A 20 8.69 4.54 -18.60
CA ASP A 20 9.47 3.36 -18.91
C ASP A 20 10.91 3.49 -18.36
N PRO A 21 11.24 2.79 -17.26
CA PRO A 21 12.58 2.84 -16.68
C PRO A 21 13.65 2.17 -17.56
N VAL A 22 13.25 1.39 -18.57
CA VAL A 22 14.17 0.66 -19.45
C VAL A 22 14.71 1.56 -20.54
N SER A 23 13.89 2.43 -21.10
CA SER A 23 14.30 3.33 -22.20
C SER A 23 15.29 4.41 -21.77
N ARG A 24 15.38 4.70 -20.49
CA ARG A 24 16.24 5.74 -19.86
C ARG A 24 16.10 7.17 -20.42
N LEU A 25 15.24 7.35 -21.40
CA LEU A 25 14.96 8.65 -21.99
C LEU A 25 13.77 9.27 -21.24
N GLY A 26 14.03 10.36 -20.53
CA GLY A 26 12.99 11.09 -19.82
C GLY A 26 12.44 10.42 -18.54
N VAL A 27 13.14 9.40 -18.00
CA VAL A 27 12.77 8.80 -16.72
C VAL A 27 12.98 9.84 -15.61
N PRO A 28 11.91 10.20 -14.89
CA PRO A 28 12.05 11.17 -13.81
C PRO A 28 13.03 10.69 -12.73
N PRO A 29 13.84 11.59 -12.13
CA PRO A 29 14.83 11.21 -11.12
C PRO A 29 14.27 10.41 -9.95
N TYR A 30 13.00 10.65 -9.58
CA TYR A 30 12.35 9.93 -8.47
C TYR A 30 12.06 8.46 -8.77
N THR A 31 12.13 8.01 -10.03
CA THR A 31 11.99 6.60 -10.39
C THR A 31 13.32 5.87 -10.47
N GLN A 32 14.44 6.60 -10.42
CA GLN A 32 15.79 6.04 -10.53
C GLN A 32 16.39 5.68 -9.17
N ALA A 33 15.90 6.25 -8.09
CA ALA A 33 16.54 6.24 -6.79
C ALA A 33 16.11 5.11 -5.86
N GLY A 34 15.25 4.16 -6.29
CA GLY A 34 14.83 3.10 -5.39
C GLY A 34 13.77 2.18 -5.99
N VAL A 35 13.51 1.12 -5.27
CA VAL A 35 12.44 0.17 -5.58
C VAL A 35 11.12 0.81 -5.17
N LEU A 36 10.17 0.93 -6.11
CA LEU A 36 8.81 1.30 -5.77
C LEU A 36 8.18 0.18 -4.93
N SER A 37 7.82 0.51 -3.71
CA SER A 37 7.24 -0.45 -2.76
C SER A 37 5.73 -0.56 -2.92
N SER A 38 5.04 0.57 -3.03
CA SER A 38 3.58 0.62 -3.12
C SER A 38 3.09 1.86 -3.85
N ILE A 39 1.88 1.76 -4.40
CA ILE A 39 1.20 2.84 -5.10
C ILE A 39 -0.24 2.96 -4.59
N ALA A 40 -0.78 4.17 -4.64
CA ALA A 40 -2.16 4.50 -4.32
C ALA A 40 -2.67 5.62 -5.23
N SER A 41 -3.96 5.89 -5.21
CA SER A 41 -4.53 7.02 -5.93
C SER A 41 -5.59 7.72 -5.07
N ILE A 42 -5.49 9.04 -4.91
CA ILE A 42 -6.49 9.86 -4.25
C ILE A 42 -6.63 11.20 -4.98
N GLN A 43 -7.85 11.74 -5.07
CA GLN A 43 -8.13 13.08 -5.59
C GLN A 43 -7.52 13.36 -6.99
N GLY A 44 -7.34 12.34 -7.83
CA GLY A 44 -6.72 12.49 -9.16
C GLY A 44 -5.19 12.51 -9.14
N TYR A 45 -4.57 12.32 -8.00
CA TYR A 45 -3.14 12.12 -7.85
C TYR A 45 -2.78 10.64 -7.87
N LEU A 46 -1.63 10.31 -8.46
CA LEU A 46 -0.95 9.04 -8.26
C LEU A 46 0.05 9.21 -7.11
N ILE A 47 -0.08 8.39 -6.07
CA ILE A 47 0.82 8.40 -4.93
C ILE A 47 1.81 7.25 -5.09
N VAL A 48 3.08 7.54 -4.91
CA VAL A 48 4.19 6.61 -5.10
C VAL A 48 5.03 6.56 -3.84
N ASN A 49 5.22 5.37 -3.29
CA ASN A 49 6.01 5.14 -2.08
C ASN A 49 7.20 4.24 -2.36
N HIS A 50 8.38 4.59 -1.83
CA HIS A 50 9.60 3.81 -1.95
C HIS A 50 9.73 2.73 -0.87
N GLY A 51 9.04 2.88 0.28
CA GLY A 51 9.11 1.92 1.38
C GLY A 51 10.42 2.00 2.20
N ASP A 52 11.16 3.08 2.05
CA ASP A 52 12.41 3.36 2.75
C ASP A 52 12.21 4.26 3.99
N GLY A 53 10.97 4.50 4.36
CA GLY A 53 10.58 5.39 5.46
C GLY A 53 10.42 6.86 5.07
N SER A 54 10.77 7.22 3.84
CA SER A 54 10.56 8.59 3.34
C SER A 54 9.08 8.88 3.08
N ALA A 55 8.74 10.17 2.97
CA ALA A 55 7.40 10.58 2.59
C ALA A 55 7.09 10.14 1.15
N PRO A 56 5.91 9.53 0.90
CA PRO A 56 5.47 9.21 -0.44
C PRO A 56 5.35 10.48 -1.29
N MET A 57 5.64 10.37 -2.58
CA MET A 57 5.46 11.46 -3.54
C MET A 57 4.06 11.41 -4.15
N TYR A 58 3.49 12.58 -4.45
CA TYR A 58 2.28 12.64 -5.26
C TYR A 58 2.54 13.29 -6.61
N LEU A 59 1.98 12.66 -7.63
CA LEU A 59 2.15 12.99 -9.04
C LEU A 59 0.80 13.40 -9.63
N ASP A 60 0.84 14.28 -10.64
CA ASP A 60 -0.36 14.53 -11.45
C ASP A 60 -0.78 13.24 -12.16
N GLY A 61 -1.99 12.75 -11.86
CA GLY A 61 -2.53 11.53 -12.45
C GLY A 61 -2.78 11.58 -13.96
N ARG A 62 -2.63 12.78 -14.58
CA ARG A 62 -2.82 12.98 -16.03
C ARG A 62 -1.53 12.85 -16.83
N ASN A 63 -0.39 13.22 -16.25
CA ASN A 63 0.88 13.30 -16.96
C ASN A 63 2.07 12.74 -16.19
N GLY A 64 1.88 12.30 -14.93
CA GLY A 64 2.91 11.70 -14.10
C GLY A 64 3.97 12.68 -13.58
N SER A 65 3.80 13.99 -13.74
CA SER A 65 4.76 14.96 -13.19
C SER A 65 4.67 14.99 -11.66
N LYS A 66 5.83 15.03 -10.99
CA LYS A 66 5.88 15.21 -9.53
C LYS A 66 5.34 16.59 -9.16
N ILE A 67 4.39 16.63 -8.24
CA ILE A 67 3.84 17.87 -7.68
C ILE A 67 4.47 18.15 -6.32
N GLY A 68 4.64 17.14 -5.47
CA GLY A 68 5.20 17.30 -4.14
C GLY A 68 5.32 15.97 -3.39
N ASP A 69 5.55 16.10 -2.09
CA ASP A 69 5.59 14.98 -1.16
C ASP A 69 4.36 15.04 -0.24
N VAL A 70 3.78 13.87 0.06
CA VAL A 70 2.62 13.76 0.94
C VAL A 70 3.01 14.23 2.34
N ASN A 71 2.18 15.05 2.96
CA ASN A 71 2.38 15.39 4.37
C ASN A 71 2.08 14.18 5.24
N VAL A 72 3.10 13.54 5.75
CA VAL A 72 3.00 12.34 6.60
C VAL A 72 3.06 12.66 8.10
N GLY A 73 3.14 13.93 8.49
CA GLY A 73 3.18 14.33 9.89
C GLY A 73 4.41 13.81 10.67
N GLY A 74 5.49 13.49 9.96
CA GLY A 74 6.72 12.93 10.55
C GLY A 74 6.74 11.40 10.69
N LEU A 75 5.75 10.68 10.13
CA LEU A 75 5.73 9.22 10.12
C LEU A 75 6.80 8.65 9.19
N SER A 76 7.40 7.54 9.62
CA SER A 76 8.19 6.67 8.75
C SER A 76 7.26 5.70 8.02
N VAL A 77 7.12 5.85 6.70
CA VAL A 77 6.12 5.13 5.91
C VAL A 77 6.71 3.87 5.30
N GLY A 78 6.21 2.69 5.68
CA GLY A 78 6.54 1.40 5.11
C GLY A 78 5.78 1.14 3.81
N ALA A 79 4.46 1.20 3.86
CA ALA A 79 3.60 0.98 2.70
C ALA A 79 2.36 1.89 2.71
N ILE A 80 1.77 2.03 1.52
CA ILE A 80 0.54 2.80 1.31
C ILE A 80 -0.48 1.98 0.52
N THR A 81 -1.75 2.31 0.70
CA THR A 81 -2.87 1.86 -0.13
C THR A 81 -3.98 2.90 -0.09
N ASN A 82 -4.99 2.77 -0.93
CA ASN A 82 -6.21 3.56 -0.81
C ASN A 82 -7.43 2.63 -0.75
N ASP A 83 -8.49 3.12 -0.12
CA ASP A 83 -9.79 2.48 -0.10
C ASP A 83 -10.67 2.92 -1.29
N GLU A 84 -11.89 2.38 -1.37
CA GLU A 84 -12.85 2.71 -2.42
C GLU A 84 -13.46 4.11 -2.26
N ALA A 85 -13.40 4.71 -1.06
CA ALA A 85 -13.89 6.07 -0.80
C ALA A 85 -12.85 7.16 -1.09
N GLY A 86 -11.60 6.78 -1.40
CA GLY A 86 -10.51 7.70 -1.68
C GLY A 86 -9.75 8.15 -0.43
N ASN A 87 -9.84 7.40 0.68
CA ASN A 87 -8.94 7.58 1.79
C ASN A 87 -7.58 6.93 1.47
N LEU A 88 -6.50 7.65 1.72
CA LEU A 88 -5.14 7.11 1.70
C LEU A 88 -4.83 6.51 3.07
N LEU A 89 -4.38 5.26 3.09
CA LEU A 89 -3.86 4.61 4.27
C LEU A 89 -2.34 4.49 4.15
N LEU A 90 -1.67 4.81 5.25
CA LEU A 90 -0.22 4.71 5.40
C LEU A 90 0.05 3.83 6.62
N CYS A 91 1.04 2.97 6.54
CA CYS A 91 1.45 2.20 7.72
C CYS A 91 2.96 2.33 7.94
N ASN A 92 3.39 2.15 9.19
CA ASN A 92 4.79 1.94 9.50
C ASN A 92 5.23 0.54 9.05
N ARG A 93 6.53 0.30 9.03
CA ARG A 93 7.11 -1.03 8.85
C ARG A 93 7.75 -1.46 10.15
N LEU A 94 7.45 -2.66 10.59
CA LEU A 94 8.18 -3.36 11.65
C LEU A 94 9.20 -4.29 11.01
N GLU A 95 10.39 -4.37 11.60
CA GLU A 95 11.40 -5.37 11.23
C GLU A 95 11.31 -6.62 12.11
N THR A 96 10.60 -6.52 13.23
CA THR A 96 10.35 -7.60 14.20
C THR A 96 9.04 -7.30 14.96
N SER A 97 8.76 -8.05 16.05
CA SER A 97 7.63 -7.73 16.95
C SER A 97 7.64 -6.28 17.41
N GLY A 98 6.46 -5.70 17.61
CA GLY A 98 6.30 -4.31 18.02
C GLY A 98 4.93 -3.73 17.69
N THR A 99 4.81 -2.41 17.78
CA THR A 99 3.56 -1.70 17.51
C THR A 99 3.46 -1.35 16.03
N PHE A 100 2.54 -2.01 15.35
CA PHE A 100 2.15 -1.72 13.97
C PHE A 100 1.00 -0.71 13.97
N GLU A 101 1.11 0.33 13.15
CA GLU A 101 0.14 1.41 13.10
C GLU A 101 -0.29 1.72 11.68
N ILE A 102 -1.59 1.92 11.50
CA ILE A 102 -2.19 2.38 10.26
C ILE A 102 -2.74 3.79 10.50
N TYR A 103 -2.36 4.70 9.66
CA TYR A 103 -2.84 6.07 9.62
C TYR A 103 -3.69 6.30 8.38
N ARG A 104 -4.61 7.26 8.44
CA ARG A 104 -5.48 7.63 7.32
C ARG A 104 -5.48 9.12 7.06
N THR A 105 -5.63 9.50 5.80
CA THR A 105 -5.90 10.87 5.37
C THR A 105 -6.71 10.84 4.08
N SER A 106 -7.53 11.87 3.85
CA SER A 106 -8.19 12.13 2.56
C SER A 106 -7.48 13.25 1.77
N SER A 107 -6.32 13.71 2.24
CA SER A 107 -5.58 14.84 1.66
C SER A 107 -4.09 14.52 1.56
N VAL A 108 -3.42 15.02 0.50
CA VAL A 108 -1.96 14.93 0.37
C VAL A 108 -1.22 16.01 1.16
N THR A 109 -1.93 17.03 1.63
CA THR A 109 -1.35 18.21 2.32
C THR A 109 -1.61 18.22 3.81
N GLU A 110 -2.58 17.44 4.31
CA GLU A 110 -2.90 17.33 5.72
C GLU A 110 -2.20 16.13 6.36
N ALA A 111 -1.73 16.30 7.60
CA ALA A 111 -1.13 15.20 8.34
C ALA A 111 -2.17 14.10 8.58
N PRO A 112 -1.81 12.81 8.41
CA PRO A 112 -2.72 11.71 8.62
C PRO A 112 -3.02 11.52 10.11
N THR A 113 -4.18 10.93 10.40
CA THR A 113 -4.60 10.57 11.76
C THR A 113 -4.48 9.08 11.98
N LEU A 114 -4.16 8.67 13.21
CA LEU A 114 -4.12 7.25 13.58
C LEU A 114 -5.50 6.63 13.38
N PHE A 115 -5.55 5.57 12.59
CA PHE A 115 -6.76 4.79 12.35
C PHE A 115 -6.80 3.51 13.19
N TYR A 116 -5.66 2.80 13.29
CA TYR A 116 -5.58 1.54 14.02
C TYR A 116 -4.16 1.29 14.53
N SER A 117 -4.05 0.65 15.69
CA SER A 117 -2.80 0.21 16.29
C SER A 117 -2.91 -1.25 16.71
N TYR A 118 -1.90 -2.05 16.36
CA TYR A 118 -1.82 -3.47 16.64
C TYR A 118 -0.45 -3.82 17.22
N ASN A 119 -0.43 -4.51 18.35
CA ASN A 119 0.83 -5.00 18.93
C ASN A 119 1.14 -6.40 18.39
N SER A 120 2.12 -6.48 17.47
CA SER A 120 2.56 -7.75 16.89
C SER A 120 3.53 -8.46 17.82
N GLU A 121 3.21 -9.70 18.19
CA GLU A 121 4.09 -10.59 18.94
C GLU A 121 4.96 -11.47 18.02
N ILE A 122 4.67 -11.47 16.72
CA ILE A 122 5.41 -12.26 15.73
C ILE A 122 6.70 -11.53 15.37
N SER A 123 7.82 -12.23 15.51
CA SER A 123 9.16 -11.70 15.22
C SER A 123 9.50 -11.80 13.72
N LEU A 124 8.61 -11.33 12.87
CA LEU A 124 8.80 -11.19 11.42
C LEU A 124 8.47 -9.75 11.01
N PRO A 125 9.07 -9.25 9.93
CA PRO A 125 8.71 -7.95 9.38
C PRO A 125 7.21 -7.89 9.02
N LEU A 126 6.58 -6.74 9.31
CA LEU A 126 5.17 -6.48 9.03
C LEU A 126 5.00 -5.08 8.46
N GLY A 127 4.16 -4.92 7.45
CA GLY A 127 3.82 -3.60 6.90
C GLY A 127 4.61 -3.19 5.66
N GLY A 128 5.32 -4.11 5.02
CA GLY A 128 5.93 -3.86 3.71
C GLY A 128 4.92 -3.87 2.57
N LYS A 129 3.77 -4.53 2.76
CA LYS A 129 2.63 -4.51 1.85
C LYS A 129 1.32 -4.38 2.63
N ILE A 130 0.42 -3.55 2.12
CA ILE A 130 -0.92 -3.34 2.67
C ILE A 130 -1.94 -3.25 1.54
N LYS A 131 -3.11 -3.82 1.74
CA LYS A 131 -4.23 -3.72 0.80
C LYS A 131 -5.54 -3.52 1.56
N VAL A 132 -6.37 -2.61 1.06
CA VAL A 132 -7.75 -2.41 1.52
C VAL A 132 -8.71 -2.90 0.44
N ILE A 133 -9.79 -3.52 0.87
CA ILE A 133 -10.95 -3.89 0.07
C ILE A 133 -12.16 -3.29 0.77
N GLY A 134 -12.93 -2.46 0.07
CA GLY A 134 -14.07 -1.74 0.60
C GLY A 134 -13.74 -0.33 1.08
N ASN A 135 -14.63 0.24 1.90
CA ASN A 135 -14.57 1.60 2.40
C ASN A 135 -14.35 1.60 3.92
N ILE A 136 -13.26 2.18 4.40
CA ILE A 136 -12.93 2.21 5.84
C ILE A 136 -13.87 3.09 6.67
N ASP A 137 -14.67 3.95 6.05
CA ASP A 137 -15.73 4.73 6.74
C ASP A 137 -17.06 3.94 6.85
N ALA A 138 -17.11 2.74 6.26
CA ALA A 138 -18.25 1.82 6.31
C ALA A 138 -17.74 0.41 6.63
N ASP A 139 -17.72 -0.47 5.62
CA ASP A 139 -17.26 -1.85 5.78
C ASP A 139 -16.05 -2.09 4.89
N ALA A 140 -14.98 -2.64 5.46
CA ALA A 140 -13.75 -2.93 4.75
C ALA A 140 -13.00 -4.13 5.36
N CYS A 141 -12.10 -4.70 4.57
CA CYS A 141 -11.08 -5.62 5.03
C CYS A 141 -9.70 -5.05 4.67
N ILE A 142 -8.83 -4.91 5.66
CA ILE A 142 -7.43 -4.51 5.47
C ILE A 142 -6.57 -5.75 5.67
N VAL A 143 -5.70 -6.01 4.70
CA VAL A 143 -4.77 -7.14 4.73
C VAL A 143 -3.35 -6.62 4.73
N VAL A 144 -2.56 -7.05 5.69
CA VAL A 144 -1.14 -6.72 5.82
C VAL A 144 -0.35 -8.00 5.90
N ASN A 145 0.65 -8.17 5.03
CA ASN A 145 1.46 -9.38 5.07
C ASN A 145 2.59 -9.25 6.10
N TYR A 146 2.90 -10.38 6.74
CA TYR A 146 4.23 -10.61 7.31
C TYR A 146 5.18 -10.96 6.18
N GLU A 147 6.44 -10.62 6.33
CA GLU A 147 7.47 -10.88 5.32
C GLU A 147 8.47 -11.90 5.84
N GLY A 148 8.99 -12.73 4.95
CA GLY A 148 10.15 -13.56 5.25
C GLY A 148 11.42 -12.71 5.36
N VAL A 149 12.46 -13.30 5.93
CA VAL A 149 13.78 -12.73 5.93
C VAL A 149 14.64 -13.57 4.99
N ASP A 150 15.14 -12.96 3.92
CA ASP A 150 15.86 -13.61 2.84
C ASP A 150 16.91 -14.60 3.34
N GLY A 151 16.78 -15.87 2.91
CA GLY A 151 17.70 -16.94 3.27
C GLY A 151 17.64 -17.40 4.74
N ILE A 152 16.73 -16.86 5.56
CA ILE A 152 16.60 -17.17 6.99
C ILE A 152 15.26 -17.82 7.29
N THR A 153 14.16 -17.12 6.97
CA THR A 153 12.80 -17.58 7.26
C THR A 153 11.86 -17.21 6.14
N SER A 154 10.81 -18.03 5.94
CA SER A 154 9.65 -17.70 5.11
C SER A 154 8.49 -17.28 5.99
N ALA A 155 7.68 -16.36 5.52
CA ALA A 155 6.42 -16.00 6.14
C ALA A 155 5.27 -16.78 5.50
N SER A 156 4.22 -17.01 6.27
CA SER A 156 2.95 -17.61 5.83
C SER A 156 1.74 -16.90 6.44
N GLN A 157 1.98 -15.81 7.18
CA GLN A 157 0.97 -15.13 7.96
C GLN A 157 0.58 -13.80 7.32
N VAL A 158 -0.70 -13.46 7.45
CA VAL A 158 -1.22 -12.13 7.19
C VAL A 158 -2.02 -11.64 8.40
N LEU A 159 -1.94 -10.35 8.68
CA LEU A 159 -2.83 -9.67 9.60
C LEU A 159 -4.06 -9.20 8.81
N ASN A 160 -5.23 -9.76 9.13
CA ASN A 160 -6.52 -9.32 8.61
C ASN A 160 -7.21 -8.43 9.64
N ILE A 161 -7.61 -7.24 9.22
CA ILE A 161 -8.32 -6.27 10.05
C ILE A 161 -9.68 -6.01 9.41
N TYR A 162 -10.73 -6.29 10.15
CA TYR A 162 -12.11 -6.12 9.69
C TYR A 162 -12.69 -4.82 10.23
N VAL A 163 -13.16 -3.98 9.32
CA VAL A 163 -13.84 -2.72 9.62
C VAL A 163 -15.32 -2.91 9.37
N LYS A 164 -16.16 -2.47 10.31
CA LYS A 164 -17.60 -2.48 10.19
C LYS A 164 -18.18 -1.17 10.74
N GLY A 165 -19.00 -0.51 9.93
CA GLY A 165 -19.57 0.80 10.30
C GLY A 165 -18.50 1.84 10.61
N GLY A 166 -17.36 1.81 9.91
CA GLY A 166 -16.27 2.77 10.11
C GLY A 166 -15.39 2.53 11.35
N GLN A 167 -15.58 1.41 12.04
CA GLN A 167 -14.79 1.04 13.22
C GLN A 167 -14.11 -0.32 13.02
N VAL A 168 -12.92 -0.50 13.56
CA VAL A 168 -12.29 -1.82 13.58
C VAL A 168 -13.11 -2.73 14.49
N ALA A 169 -13.70 -3.77 13.90
CA ALA A 169 -14.55 -4.74 14.60
C ALA A 169 -13.74 -5.93 15.09
N ASP A 170 -12.73 -6.36 14.33
CA ASP A 170 -11.87 -7.50 14.65
C ASP A 170 -10.53 -7.39 13.92
N ALA A 171 -9.49 -8.00 14.48
CA ALA A 171 -8.20 -8.15 13.85
C ALA A 171 -7.59 -9.50 14.23
N GLN A 172 -7.20 -10.28 13.24
CA GLN A 172 -6.67 -11.63 13.46
C GLN A 172 -5.52 -11.95 12.52
N VAL A 173 -4.57 -12.75 13.00
CA VAL A 173 -3.52 -13.32 12.16
C VAL A 173 -4.05 -14.62 11.55
N VAL A 174 -3.99 -14.70 10.22
CA VAL A 174 -4.30 -15.90 9.47
C VAL A 174 -2.99 -16.53 9.00
N ASP A 175 -2.79 -17.81 9.34
CA ASP A 175 -1.62 -18.59 8.96
C ASP A 175 -1.97 -19.59 7.85
N PHE A 176 -1.27 -19.48 6.73
CA PHE A 176 -1.43 -20.35 5.55
C PHE A 176 -0.44 -21.52 5.52
N SER A 177 0.41 -21.69 6.53
CA SER A 177 1.41 -22.77 6.56
C SER A 177 0.79 -24.16 6.45
N ALA A 178 -0.39 -24.38 7.07
CA ALA A 178 -1.13 -25.64 6.98
C ALA A 178 -1.61 -25.96 5.54
N ALA A 179 -1.73 -24.95 4.67
CA ALA A 179 -2.05 -25.11 3.27
C ALA A 179 -0.79 -25.24 2.37
N GLY A 180 0.41 -25.26 2.97
CA GLY A 180 1.68 -25.31 2.25
C GLY A 180 2.03 -24.02 1.53
N ILE A 181 1.43 -22.88 1.91
CA ILE A 181 1.66 -21.57 1.31
C ILE A 181 2.62 -20.79 2.19
N SER A 182 3.71 -20.32 1.59
CA SER A 182 4.67 -19.42 2.23
C SER A 182 5.31 -18.50 1.20
N TRP A 183 5.86 -17.40 1.66
CA TRP A 183 6.59 -16.41 0.85
C TRP A 183 7.79 -15.86 1.65
N GLY A 184 8.81 -15.40 0.92
CA GLY A 184 10.03 -14.82 1.48
C GLY A 184 10.61 -13.78 0.55
#